data_c4c3eb4e218db8cf064df3eabc206e11
#
_entry.id   c4c3eb4e218db8cf064df3eabc206e11
#
_cell.length_a   1.000
_cell.length_b   1.000
_cell.length_c   1.000
_cell.angle_alpha   90.00
_cell.angle_beta   90.00
_cell.angle_gamma   90.00
#
_symmetry.space_group_name_H-M   'P 1'
#
loop_
_entity.id
_entity.type
_entity.pdbx_description
1 polymer ?
#
loop_
_entity_poly.entity_id
_entity_poly.type
_entity_poly.pdbx_seq_one_letter_code
_entity_poly.pdbx_strand_id
1 'polypeptide(L)'
;MIEDIRARCDIETIIQSYVTLRKTGTNEKGLCPFHSERTPSFTVYPATQSFYCFGCGAGGDVITFIMKIENLDYRGAVEFLAEKAGITLPAWDGGDFVKEGVSRKRILEMNLEAARFYRSMLFDEKLGAPGREYFFEKRGLSPATVRHFGLGYAPPYGS
;
A
#
# COMPACT_ATOMS: atom_id res chain seq x y z
N MET A 1 23.26 -10.87 2.39
CA MET A 1 21.83 -11.20 2.49
C MET A 1 20.95 -10.38 1.54
N ILE A 2 20.80 -9.07 1.69
CA ILE A 2 20.00 -8.25 0.72
C ILE A 2 20.64 -8.26 -0.67
N GLU A 3 21.97 -8.18 -0.74
CA GLU A 3 22.72 -8.30 -1.98
C GLU A 3 22.56 -9.69 -2.64
N ASP A 4 22.47 -10.76 -1.86
CA ASP A 4 22.23 -12.12 -2.39
C ASP A 4 20.81 -12.21 -3.00
N ILE A 5 19.81 -11.59 -2.36
CA ILE A 5 18.45 -11.52 -2.90
C ILE A 5 18.46 -10.73 -4.22
N ARG A 6 19.10 -9.57 -4.26
CA ARG A 6 19.24 -8.77 -5.49
C ARG A 6 19.98 -9.52 -6.59
N ALA A 7 21.02 -10.27 -6.24
CA ALA A 7 21.80 -11.05 -7.20
C ALA A 7 21.02 -12.26 -7.77
N ARG A 8 20.12 -12.86 -6.99
CA ARG A 8 19.32 -14.03 -7.41
C ARG A 8 17.96 -13.64 -8.01
N CYS A 9 17.42 -12.47 -7.65
CA CYS A 9 16.15 -11.96 -8.17
C CYS A 9 16.42 -10.97 -9.29
N ASP A 10 16.74 -11.50 -10.48
CA ASP A 10 16.89 -10.65 -11.66
C ASP A 10 15.64 -9.84 -11.93
N ILE A 11 15.79 -8.52 -12.07
CA ILE A 11 14.66 -7.59 -12.16
C ILE A 11 13.81 -7.85 -13.41
N GLU A 12 14.44 -8.23 -14.53
CA GLU A 12 13.74 -8.56 -15.76
C GLU A 12 12.82 -9.75 -15.54
N THR A 13 13.36 -10.83 -14.98
CA THR A 13 12.61 -12.07 -14.68
C THR A 13 11.44 -11.82 -13.73
N ILE A 14 11.66 -11.05 -12.67
CA ILE A 14 10.61 -10.72 -11.70
C ILE A 14 9.52 -9.88 -12.34
N ILE A 15 9.89 -8.81 -13.07
CA ILE A 15 8.90 -7.89 -13.67
C ILE A 15 8.12 -8.57 -14.79
N GLN A 16 8.73 -9.45 -15.58
CA GLN A 16 8.04 -10.20 -16.64
C GLN A 16 6.91 -11.09 -16.12
N SER A 17 6.93 -11.46 -14.84
CA SER A 17 5.83 -12.21 -14.22
C SER A 17 4.56 -11.35 -14.00
N TYR A 18 4.67 -10.02 -14.08
CA TYR A 18 3.57 -9.07 -13.89
C TYR A 18 3.26 -8.25 -15.14
N VAL A 19 4.26 -7.96 -15.96
CA VAL A 19 4.18 -7.03 -17.07
C VAL A 19 4.74 -7.68 -18.34
N THR A 20 4.00 -7.59 -19.43
CA THR A 20 4.54 -8.01 -20.73
C THR A 20 5.56 -6.99 -21.21
N LEU A 21 6.83 -7.38 -21.25
CA LEU A 21 7.94 -6.55 -21.69
C LEU A 21 8.32 -6.87 -23.14
N ARG A 22 8.80 -5.85 -23.86
CA ARG A 22 9.36 -5.96 -25.20
C ARG A 22 10.75 -5.35 -25.26
N LYS A 23 11.71 -6.05 -25.85
CA LYS A 23 13.07 -5.56 -26.01
C LYS A 23 13.11 -4.29 -26.86
N THR A 24 13.85 -3.30 -26.36
CA THR A 24 14.10 -2.03 -27.03
C THR A 24 15.58 -1.68 -26.85
N GLY A 25 16.41 -2.17 -27.77
CA GLY A 25 17.87 -2.11 -27.62
C GLY A 25 18.36 -2.96 -26.45
N THR A 26 19.08 -2.34 -25.51
CA THR A 26 19.61 -3.00 -24.29
C THR A 26 18.61 -3.02 -23.14
N ASN A 27 17.47 -2.35 -23.29
CA ASN A 27 16.45 -2.20 -22.26
C ASN A 27 15.16 -2.91 -22.68
N GLU A 28 14.21 -3.00 -21.77
CA GLU A 28 12.89 -3.53 -22.03
C GLU A 28 11.82 -2.50 -21.70
N LYS A 29 10.73 -2.49 -22.48
CA LYS A 29 9.60 -1.60 -22.28
C LYS A 29 8.27 -2.34 -22.19
N GLY A 30 7.36 -1.84 -21.37
CA GLY A 30 5.99 -2.34 -21.24
C GLY A 30 5.03 -1.26 -20.80
N LEU A 31 3.76 -1.65 -20.65
CA LEU A 31 2.76 -0.81 -20.02
C LEU A 31 3.01 -0.78 -18.50
N CYS A 32 2.89 0.38 -17.89
CA CYS A 32 3.12 0.53 -16.46
C CYS A 32 2.03 -0.16 -15.64
N PRO A 33 2.38 -0.98 -14.64
CA PRO A 33 1.39 -1.61 -13.77
C PRO A 33 0.86 -0.68 -12.68
N PHE A 34 1.48 0.50 -12.50
CA PHE A 34 1.17 1.44 -11.43
C PHE A 34 0.24 2.58 -11.84
N HIS A 35 -0.01 2.76 -13.13
CA HIS A 35 -1.00 3.70 -13.67
C HIS A 35 -1.56 3.21 -14.99
N SER A 36 -2.73 3.71 -15.36
CA SER A 36 -3.38 3.35 -16.62
C SER A 36 -2.77 4.15 -17.77
N GLU A 37 -2.27 3.44 -18.80
CA GLU A 37 -1.72 4.05 -20.02
C GLU A 37 -1.98 3.17 -21.26
N ARG A 38 -1.91 3.80 -22.44
CA ARG A 38 -2.02 3.09 -23.73
C ARG A 38 -0.70 2.98 -24.47
N THR A 39 0.26 3.81 -24.12
CA THR A 39 1.60 3.85 -24.75
C THR A 39 2.62 3.42 -23.73
N PRO A 40 3.48 2.42 -24.04
CA PRO A 40 4.47 1.92 -23.11
C PRO A 40 5.44 3.02 -22.64
N SER A 41 5.41 3.34 -21.33
CA SER A 41 6.32 4.28 -20.68
C SER A 41 7.16 3.66 -19.56
N PHE A 42 6.86 2.41 -19.22
CA PHE A 42 7.61 1.65 -18.22
C PHE A 42 8.83 1.00 -18.84
N THR A 43 10.01 1.33 -18.33
CA THR A 43 11.29 0.83 -18.86
C THR A 43 12.04 0.07 -17.77
N VAL A 44 12.53 -1.11 -18.11
CA VAL A 44 13.42 -1.94 -17.28
C VAL A 44 14.83 -1.85 -17.84
N TYR A 45 15.79 -1.69 -16.96
CA TYR A 45 17.22 -1.58 -17.24
C TYR A 45 17.94 -2.78 -16.63
N PRO A 46 18.12 -3.89 -17.38
CA PRO A 46 18.77 -5.09 -16.86
C PRO A 46 20.22 -4.83 -16.38
N ALA A 47 20.95 -3.98 -17.09
CA ALA A 47 22.36 -3.66 -16.74
C ALA A 47 22.51 -2.99 -15.36
N THR A 48 21.55 -2.19 -14.94
CA THR A 48 21.54 -1.50 -13.64
C THR A 48 20.57 -2.09 -12.63
N GLN A 49 19.89 -3.19 -12.98
CA GLN A 49 18.90 -3.85 -12.14
C GLN A 49 17.87 -2.87 -11.57
N SER A 50 17.33 -2.00 -12.44
CA SER A 50 16.41 -0.93 -12.08
C SER A 50 15.26 -0.81 -13.07
N PHE A 51 14.20 -0.15 -12.65
CA PHE A 51 13.10 0.25 -13.53
C PHE A 51 12.75 1.71 -13.35
N TYR A 52 12.14 2.29 -14.38
CA TYR A 52 11.60 3.64 -14.32
C TYR A 52 10.41 3.79 -15.26
N CYS A 53 9.35 4.42 -14.78
CA CYS A 53 8.18 4.78 -15.57
C CYS A 53 8.21 6.28 -15.90
N PHE A 54 8.29 6.62 -17.19
CA PHE A 54 8.28 8.01 -17.64
C PHE A 54 6.89 8.65 -17.60
N GLY A 55 5.83 7.87 -17.38
CA GLY A 55 4.46 8.36 -17.24
C GLY A 55 4.12 8.84 -15.82
N CYS A 56 4.41 8.01 -14.81
CA CYS A 56 4.04 8.32 -13.42
C CYS A 56 5.24 8.57 -12.48
N GLY A 57 6.49 8.47 -12.97
CA GLY A 57 7.70 8.66 -12.16
C GLY A 57 8.01 7.51 -11.19
N ALA A 58 7.27 6.41 -11.21
CA ALA A 58 7.60 5.24 -10.41
C ALA A 58 8.93 4.65 -10.86
N GLY A 59 9.84 4.41 -9.94
CA GLY A 59 11.17 3.85 -10.24
C GLY A 59 11.80 3.23 -9.00
N GLY A 60 12.85 2.44 -9.22
CA GLY A 60 13.60 1.77 -8.18
C GLY A 60 14.20 0.43 -8.62
N ASP A 61 14.53 -0.39 -7.65
CA ASP A 61 15.06 -1.75 -7.81
C ASP A 61 13.94 -2.82 -7.69
N VAL A 62 14.31 -4.08 -7.74
CA VAL A 62 13.37 -5.21 -7.63
C VAL A 62 12.59 -5.20 -6.31
N ILE A 63 13.21 -4.78 -5.20
CA ILE A 63 12.52 -4.70 -3.91
C ILE A 63 11.44 -3.60 -3.95
N THR A 64 11.80 -2.43 -4.48
CA THR A 64 10.87 -1.31 -4.66
C THR A 64 9.72 -1.68 -5.59
N PHE A 65 9.98 -2.47 -6.63
CA PHE A 65 8.93 -2.97 -7.53
C PHE A 65 7.93 -3.85 -6.77
N ILE A 66 8.43 -4.85 -6.02
CA ILE A 66 7.56 -5.76 -5.23
C ILE A 66 6.79 -5.01 -4.14
N MET A 67 7.44 -4.06 -3.44
CA MET A 67 6.73 -3.20 -2.48
C MET A 67 5.51 -2.52 -3.10
N LYS A 68 5.64 -2.01 -4.32
CA LYS A 68 4.57 -1.28 -5.01
C LYS A 68 3.50 -2.20 -5.59
N ILE A 69 3.88 -3.29 -6.24
CA ILE A 69 2.93 -4.15 -6.97
C ILE A 69 2.13 -5.05 -6.01
N GLU A 70 2.76 -5.56 -4.95
CA GLU A 70 2.14 -6.42 -3.94
C GLU A 70 1.63 -5.62 -2.72
N ASN A 71 1.81 -4.28 -2.73
CA ASN A 71 1.46 -3.40 -1.62
C ASN A 71 2.06 -3.87 -0.28
N LEU A 72 3.33 -4.25 -0.30
CA LEU A 72 4.08 -4.72 0.85
C LEU A 72 4.98 -3.60 1.40
N ASP A 73 5.30 -3.70 2.69
CA ASP A 73 6.41 -2.94 3.27
C ASP A 73 7.76 -3.53 2.83
N TYR A 74 8.85 -2.86 3.17
CA TYR A 74 10.19 -3.30 2.78
C TYR A 74 10.50 -4.72 3.26
N ARG A 75 10.13 -5.06 4.49
CA ARG A 75 10.35 -6.37 5.07
C ARG A 75 9.57 -7.44 4.32
N GLY A 76 8.28 -7.22 4.10
CA GLY A 76 7.42 -8.13 3.35
C GLY A 76 7.91 -8.36 1.92
N ALA A 77 8.42 -7.32 1.24
CA ALA A 77 9.01 -7.45 -0.09
C ALA A 77 10.30 -8.28 -0.09
N VAL A 78 11.15 -8.10 0.93
CA VAL A 78 12.38 -8.90 1.11
C VAL A 78 12.04 -10.36 1.41
N GLU A 79 11.07 -10.63 2.29
CA GLU A 79 10.59 -11.98 2.61
C GLU A 79 10.02 -12.67 1.36
N PHE A 80 9.19 -11.97 0.58
CA PHE A 80 8.63 -12.45 -0.67
C PHE A 80 9.70 -12.84 -1.71
N LEU A 81 10.69 -11.96 -1.91
CA LEU A 81 11.78 -12.22 -2.85
C LEU A 81 12.71 -13.35 -2.37
N ALA A 82 12.97 -13.43 -1.07
CA ALA A 82 13.76 -14.49 -0.48
C ALA A 82 13.11 -15.87 -0.67
N GLU A 83 11.80 -15.97 -0.47
CA GLU A 83 11.04 -17.19 -0.74
C GLU A 83 11.15 -17.60 -2.21
N LYS A 84 10.96 -16.65 -3.15
CA LYS A 84 11.14 -16.89 -4.59
C LYS A 84 12.55 -17.32 -4.96
N ALA A 85 13.57 -16.76 -4.29
CA ALA A 85 14.99 -17.08 -4.53
C ALA A 85 15.46 -18.36 -3.83
N GLY A 86 14.62 -19.00 -3.00
CA GLY A 86 15.01 -20.14 -2.18
C GLY A 86 16.04 -19.78 -1.11
N ILE A 87 16.02 -18.53 -0.63
CA ILE A 87 16.92 -18.04 0.41
C ILE A 87 16.19 -18.13 1.75
N THR A 88 16.75 -18.93 2.68
CA THR A 88 16.27 -18.94 4.06
C THR A 88 16.75 -17.69 4.76
N LEU A 89 15.83 -16.79 5.08
CA LEU A 89 16.15 -15.64 5.91
C LEU A 89 16.39 -16.13 7.34
N PRO A 90 17.43 -15.65 8.04
CA PRO A 90 17.52 -15.84 9.48
C PRO A 90 16.25 -15.28 10.10
N ALA A 91 15.74 -15.97 11.15
CA ALA A 91 14.63 -15.41 11.91
C ALA A 91 15.01 -13.96 12.24
N TRP A 92 14.25 -13.03 11.71
CA TRP A 92 14.50 -11.62 11.95
C TRP A 92 14.14 -11.40 13.40
N ASP A 93 15.12 -11.65 14.26
CA ASP A 93 15.05 -11.17 15.63
C ASP A 93 14.71 -9.68 15.53
N GLY A 94 13.60 -9.30 16.13
CA GLY A 94 13.06 -7.94 16.05
C GLY A 94 13.99 -6.87 16.67
N GLY A 95 15.27 -6.92 16.29
CA GLY A 95 16.25 -5.88 16.51
C GLY A 95 15.86 -4.67 15.70
N ASP A 96 15.16 -3.79 16.34
CA ASP A 96 15.08 -2.33 16.27
C ASP A 96 15.46 -1.66 14.92
N PHE A 97 14.77 -2.00 13.82
CA PHE A 97 14.38 -1.00 12.86
C PHE A 97 12.90 -0.62 13.04
N VAL A 98 12.43 -0.66 14.26
CA VAL A 98 11.33 0.18 14.68
C VAL A 98 11.92 1.59 14.70
N LYS A 99 11.89 2.32 13.57
CA LYS A 99 11.66 3.75 13.67
C LYS A 99 10.61 3.86 14.78
N GLU A 100 10.84 4.70 15.79
CA GLU A 100 9.87 5.04 16.82
C GLU A 100 8.53 5.41 16.15
N GLY A 101 7.82 4.43 15.70
CA GLY A 101 6.56 4.51 14.98
C GLY A 101 5.63 3.44 15.50
N VAL A 102 4.43 3.87 15.80
CA VAL A 102 3.34 3.00 16.23
C VAL A 102 3.21 1.84 15.22
N SER A 103 3.27 0.58 15.68
CA SER A 103 3.17 -0.60 14.79
C SER A 103 1.88 -0.54 13.95
N ARG A 104 1.89 -1.12 12.73
CA ARG A 104 0.70 -1.19 11.87
C ARG A 104 -0.51 -1.76 12.63
N LYS A 105 -0.28 -2.78 13.46
CA LYS A 105 -1.32 -3.37 14.31
C LYS A 105 -1.90 -2.32 15.25
N ARG A 106 -1.06 -1.55 15.91
CA ARG A 106 -1.49 -0.50 16.83
C ARG A 106 -2.23 0.63 16.12
N ILE A 107 -1.78 1.03 14.92
CA ILE A 107 -2.48 2.01 14.08
C ILE A 107 -3.89 1.50 13.71
N LEU A 108 -4.01 0.24 13.32
CA LEU A 108 -5.31 -0.36 13.00
C LEU A 108 -6.24 -0.42 14.21
N GLU A 109 -5.72 -0.79 15.38
CA GLU A 109 -6.47 -0.78 16.64
C GLU A 109 -6.97 0.62 16.99
N MET A 110 -6.09 1.63 16.92
CA MET A 110 -6.45 3.03 17.18
C MET A 110 -7.49 3.55 16.18
N ASN A 111 -7.36 3.22 14.91
CA ASN A 111 -8.34 3.60 13.89
C ASN A 111 -9.71 2.95 14.16
N LEU A 112 -9.72 1.68 14.59
CA LEU A 112 -10.96 0.99 14.93
C LEU A 112 -11.63 1.60 16.19
N GLU A 113 -10.84 1.95 17.19
CA GLU A 113 -11.32 2.63 18.39
C GLU A 113 -11.90 4.02 18.05
N ALA A 114 -11.19 4.80 17.23
CA ALA A 114 -11.66 6.10 16.76
C ALA A 114 -12.97 5.98 15.96
N ALA A 115 -13.05 4.99 15.06
CA ALA A 115 -14.28 4.75 14.30
C ALA A 115 -15.48 4.39 15.20
N ARG A 116 -15.24 3.56 16.23
CA ARG A 116 -16.25 3.22 17.23
C ARG A 116 -16.68 4.44 18.04
N PHE A 117 -15.73 5.26 18.45
CA PHE A 117 -15.99 6.49 19.19
C PHE A 117 -16.83 7.47 18.37
N TYR A 118 -16.44 7.81 17.15
CA TYR A 118 -17.20 8.71 16.29
C TYR A 118 -18.59 8.17 15.94
N ARG A 119 -18.71 6.87 15.82
CA ARG A 119 -20.03 6.24 15.64
C ARG A 119 -20.90 6.38 16.88
N SER A 120 -20.36 6.18 18.09
CA SER A 120 -21.13 6.39 19.33
C SER A 120 -21.57 7.84 19.47
N MET A 121 -20.71 8.81 19.09
CA MET A 121 -21.05 10.23 19.09
C MET A 121 -22.20 10.57 18.13
N LEU A 122 -22.28 9.93 16.97
CA LEU A 122 -23.38 10.14 16.02
C LEU A 122 -24.76 9.75 16.64
N PHE A 123 -24.77 8.70 17.45
CA PHE A 123 -26.00 8.18 18.08
C PHE A 123 -26.20 8.67 19.51
N ASP A 124 -25.31 9.51 20.04
CA ASP A 124 -25.52 10.19 21.32
C ASP A 124 -26.74 11.12 21.23
N GLU A 125 -27.59 11.09 22.25
CA GLU A 125 -28.86 11.83 22.22
C GLU A 125 -28.64 13.35 22.14
N LYS A 126 -27.63 13.88 22.84
CA LYS A 126 -27.37 15.32 22.96
C LYS A 126 -26.38 15.80 21.92
N LEU A 127 -25.24 15.12 21.81
CA LEU A 127 -24.11 15.55 20.96
C LEU A 127 -24.30 15.19 19.49
N GLY A 128 -24.97 14.09 19.20
CA GLY A 128 -25.12 13.56 17.85
C GLY A 128 -26.19 14.22 16.97
N ALA A 129 -27.02 15.11 17.54
CA ALA A 129 -28.15 15.72 16.81
C ALA A 129 -27.71 16.40 15.50
N PRO A 130 -26.64 17.25 15.44
CA PRO A 130 -26.23 17.88 14.19
C PRO A 130 -25.73 16.87 13.14
N GLY A 131 -25.05 15.80 13.57
CA GLY A 131 -24.59 14.74 12.68
C GLY A 131 -25.76 13.94 12.08
N ARG A 132 -26.77 13.62 12.90
CA ARG A 132 -27.99 12.95 12.43
C ARG A 132 -28.78 13.80 11.46
N GLU A 133 -29.01 15.08 11.78
CA GLU A 133 -29.65 16.03 10.87
C GLU A 133 -28.91 16.08 9.51
N TYR A 134 -27.59 16.21 9.53
CA TYR A 134 -26.79 16.23 8.32
C TYR A 134 -26.93 14.96 7.47
N PHE A 135 -26.74 13.77 8.09
CA PHE A 135 -26.76 12.54 7.34
C PHE A 135 -28.17 12.11 6.89
N PHE A 136 -29.15 12.21 7.79
CA PHE A 136 -30.49 11.68 7.50
C PHE A 136 -31.39 12.69 6.79
N GLU A 137 -31.33 13.96 7.18
CA GLU A 137 -32.21 14.98 6.62
C GLU A 137 -31.60 15.68 5.42
N LYS A 138 -30.38 16.24 5.56
CA LYS A 138 -29.74 16.97 4.46
C LYS A 138 -29.19 16.08 3.35
N ARG A 139 -28.60 14.93 3.71
CA ARG A 139 -27.99 13.99 2.74
C ARG A 139 -28.94 12.85 2.36
N GLY A 140 -30.04 12.65 3.05
CA GLY A 140 -31.01 11.60 2.77
C GLY A 140 -30.46 10.19 2.91
N LEU A 141 -29.41 9.97 3.72
CA LEU A 141 -28.79 8.65 3.88
C LEU A 141 -29.67 7.77 4.76
N SER A 142 -29.83 6.50 4.35
CA SER A 142 -30.51 5.53 5.20
C SER A 142 -29.65 5.12 6.40
N PRO A 143 -30.25 4.72 7.53
CA PRO A 143 -29.51 4.15 8.66
C PRO A 143 -28.68 2.92 8.27
N ALA A 144 -29.13 2.14 7.27
CA ALA A 144 -28.39 1.01 6.73
C ALA A 144 -27.12 1.47 6.02
N THR A 145 -27.19 2.51 5.22
CA THR A 145 -26.04 3.12 4.53
C THR A 145 -25.01 3.65 5.53
N VAL A 146 -25.47 4.39 6.55
CA VAL A 146 -24.60 4.94 7.60
C VAL A 146 -23.86 3.82 8.34
N ARG A 147 -24.54 2.69 8.63
CA ARG A 147 -23.93 1.52 9.26
C ARG A 147 -22.95 0.81 8.34
N HIS A 148 -23.31 0.61 7.08
CA HIS A 148 -22.50 -0.11 6.09
C HIS A 148 -21.15 0.58 5.86
N PHE A 149 -21.16 1.90 5.72
CA PHE A 149 -19.95 2.69 5.51
C PHE A 149 -19.24 3.12 6.80
N GLY A 150 -19.73 2.73 7.98
CA GLY A 150 -19.14 3.04 9.27
C GLY A 150 -19.05 4.54 9.56
N LEU A 151 -20.03 5.33 9.08
CA LEU A 151 -20.03 6.79 9.26
C LEU A 151 -20.18 7.15 10.73
N GLY A 152 -19.46 8.18 11.15
CA GLY A 152 -19.47 8.71 12.50
C GLY A 152 -19.53 10.24 12.49
N TYR A 153 -19.65 10.83 13.67
CA TYR A 153 -19.71 12.27 13.86
C TYR A 153 -18.67 12.73 14.87
N ALA A 154 -17.88 13.72 14.50
CA ALA A 154 -16.97 14.41 15.42
C ALA A 154 -17.66 15.69 15.93
N PRO A 155 -17.98 15.81 17.20
CA PRO A 155 -18.52 17.05 17.74
C PRO A 155 -17.47 18.18 17.64
N PRO A 156 -17.92 19.45 17.51
CA PRO A 156 -17.03 20.59 17.24
C PRO A 156 -16.06 20.92 18.38
N TYR A 157 -16.25 20.36 19.53
CA TYR A 157 -15.39 20.56 20.70
C TYR A 157 -15.05 19.18 21.26
N GLY A 158 -13.77 18.77 21.11
CA GLY A 158 -13.25 17.61 21.83
C GLY A 158 -13.38 17.87 23.33
N SER A 159 -14.05 17.00 24.03
CA SER A 159 -14.07 16.96 25.49
C SER A 159 -12.77 16.43 26.03
#